data_2d97f61d89c633c120884a265ba5f87e
#
_entry.id   2d97f61d89c633c120884a265ba5f87e
#
_cell.length_a   1.000
_cell.length_b   1.000
_cell.length_c   1.000
_cell.angle_alpha   90.00
_cell.angle_beta   90.00
_cell.angle_gamma   90.00
#
_symmetry.space_group_name_H-M   'P 1'
#
loop_
_entity.id
_entity.type
_entity.pdbx_description
1 polymer ?
#
loop_
_entity_poly.entity_id
_entity_poly.type
_entity_poly.pdbx_seq_one_letter_code
_entity_poly.pdbx_strand_id
1 'polypeptide(L)'
;MDKLDQVRIFLQVAEMGSFIKAAHALDVPRATVSAAVQQLETGLGTRLLHRTTRQVQLTADGALLLERGRRLLAEADELDRLFRRRDRDVIGRLNVDVPSRIARRMVAPALPSLFRRHPKLQLSLGSTDRSIDLVQEGVDCAIRVGRLADSSLVVRPLGQFTLINCASPDYLRECGVPEHPDALAHEHWAIGYASPTTGRELDWEYCSDGQRYTLTLPSRVIVNNAETYIASCIAGMGLIQIPRFDVEHLLDSGALVEVMPGHRAAPMDVSAVYPHRRHRSRRLNAFVEWFGELMASALTRGGEGREGGEGD
;
A
#
# COMPACT_ATOMS: atom_id res chain seq x y z
N MET A 1 10.30 -18.69 -33.62
CA MET A 1 10.13 -18.25 -32.24
C MET A 1 9.88 -16.75 -32.29
N ASP A 2 8.79 -16.28 -31.75
CA ASP A 2 8.44 -14.86 -31.80
C ASP A 2 9.25 -14.05 -30.76
N LYS A 3 9.08 -12.72 -30.78
CA LYS A 3 9.84 -11.82 -29.90
C LYS A 3 9.40 -11.95 -28.43
N LEU A 4 8.13 -12.29 -28.16
CA LEU A 4 7.62 -12.52 -26.81
C LEU A 4 8.20 -13.82 -26.22
N ASP A 5 8.31 -14.88 -27.02
CA ASP A 5 8.97 -16.11 -26.61
C ASP A 5 10.44 -15.89 -26.26
N GLN A 6 11.15 -15.10 -27.07
CA GLN A 6 12.56 -14.76 -26.79
C GLN A 6 12.70 -13.97 -25.48
N VAL A 7 11.80 -13.02 -25.22
CA VAL A 7 11.75 -12.27 -23.96
C VAL A 7 11.44 -13.22 -22.79
N ARG A 8 10.49 -14.14 -22.93
CA ARG A 8 10.14 -15.12 -21.89
C ARG A 8 11.33 -16.00 -21.52
N ILE A 9 12.06 -16.49 -22.53
CA ILE A 9 13.26 -17.31 -22.33
C ILE A 9 14.37 -16.51 -21.65
N PHE A 10 14.60 -15.27 -22.08
CA PHE A 10 15.60 -14.39 -21.45
C PHE A 10 15.27 -14.15 -19.97
N LEU A 11 14.00 -13.85 -19.62
CA LEU A 11 13.58 -13.65 -18.25
C LEU A 11 13.86 -14.88 -17.39
N GLN A 12 13.56 -16.07 -17.91
CA GLN A 12 13.81 -17.31 -17.20
C GLN A 12 15.31 -17.57 -16.96
N VAL A 13 16.17 -17.25 -17.95
CA VAL A 13 17.63 -17.36 -17.80
C VAL A 13 18.15 -16.35 -16.76
N ALA A 14 17.63 -15.13 -16.79
CA ALA A 14 18.02 -14.07 -15.86
C ALA A 14 17.65 -14.40 -14.42
N GLU A 15 16.45 -14.94 -14.19
CA GLU A 15 15.96 -15.32 -12.86
C GLU A 15 16.69 -16.53 -12.27
N MET A 16 17.01 -17.51 -13.11
CA MET A 16 17.70 -18.73 -12.66
C MET A 16 19.23 -18.61 -12.62
N GLY A 17 19.78 -17.54 -13.22
CA GLY A 17 21.22 -17.34 -13.34
C GLY A 17 21.93 -18.43 -14.14
N SER A 18 21.17 -19.21 -14.95
CA SER A 18 21.68 -20.41 -15.61
C SER A 18 20.87 -20.81 -16.85
N PHE A 19 21.55 -20.93 -17.99
CA PHE A 19 20.94 -21.45 -19.22
C PHE A 19 20.46 -22.91 -19.09
N ILE A 20 21.17 -23.73 -18.30
CA ILE A 20 20.81 -25.14 -18.11
C ILE A 20 19.53 -25.25 -17.25
N LYS A 21 19.47 -24.53 -16.14
CA LYS A 21 18.28 -24.54 -15.27
C LYS A 21 17.06 -23.97 -16.02
N ALA A 22 17.24 -22.90 -16.79
CA ALA A 22 16.18 -22.31 -17.60
C ALA A 22 15.67 -23.29 -18.68
N ALA A 23 16.58 -24.01 -19.35
CA ALA A 23 16.23 -25.02 -20.36
C ALA A 23 15.38 -26.16 -19.74
N HIS A 24 15.78 -26.67 -18.56
CA HIS A 24 15.01 -27.67 -17.81
C HIS A 24 13.62 -27.13 -17.39
N ALA A 25 13.54 -25.91 -16.86
CA ALA A 25 12.28 -25.31 -16.42
C ALA A 25 11.29 -25.05 -17.57
N LEU A 26 11.83 -24.81 -18.78
CA LEU A 26 11.01 -24.54 -19.98
C LEU A 26 10.75 -25.80 -20.81
N ASP A 27 11.33 -26.94 -20.43
CA ASP A 27 11.29 -28.22 -21.18
C ASP A 27 11.73 -28.07 -22.64
N VAL A 28 12.84 -27.35 -22.86
CA VAL A 28 13.41 -27.14 -24.20
C VAL A 28 14.92 -27.41 -24.18
N PRO A 29 15.53 -27.78 -25.35
CA PRO A 29 16.98 -27.97 -25.43
C PRO A 29 17.74 -26.69 -25.07
N ARG A 30 18.89 -26.85 -24.36
CA ARG A 30 19.77 -25.71 -24.03
C ARG A 30 20.19 -24.88 -25.26
N ALA A 31 20.39 -25.52 -26.41
CA ALA A 31 20.73 -24.84 -27.67
C ALA A 31 19.62 -23.86 -28.06
N THR A 32 18.36 -24.23 -27.91
CA THR A 32 17.19 -23.37 -28.18
C THR A 32 17.17 -22.14 -27.26
N VAL A 33 17.43 -22.32 -25.97
CA VAL A 33 17.52 -21.22 -25.01
C VAL A 33 18.65 -20.25 -25.35
N SER A 34 19.84 -20.78 -25.70
CA SER A 34 20.97 -19.98 -26.10
C SER A 34 20.72 -19.19 -27.40
N ALA A 35 20.13 -19.85 -28.42
CA ALA A 35 19.78 -19.22 -29.68
C ALA A 35 18.74 -18.10 -29.51
N ALA A 36 17.72 -18.32 -28.65
CA ALA A 36 16.68 -17.34 -28.35
C ALA A 36 17.25 -16.06 -27.73
N VAL A 37 18.09 -16.20 -26.71
CA VAL A 37 18.74 -15.05 -26.08
C VAL A 37 19.66 -14.33 -27.06
N GLN A 38 20.42 -15.05 -27.87
CA GLN A 38 21.30 -14.45 -28.89
C GLN A 38 20.51 -13.69 -29.95
N GLN A 39 19.39 -14.24 -30.43
CA GLN A 39 18.52 -13.57 -31.40
C GLN A 39 17.89 -12.29 -30.78
N LEU A 40 17.52 -12.34 -29.51
CA LEU A 40 16.99 -11.19 -28.78
C LEU A 40 18.05 -10.08 -28.65
N GLU A 41 19.28 -10.42 -28.25
CA GLU A 41 20.41 -9.49 -28.17
C GLU A 41 20.72 -8.88 -29.53
N THR A 42 20.76 -9.69 -30.59
CA THR A 42 20.97 -9.21 -31.97
C THR A 42 19.87 -8.26 -32.42
N GLY A 43 18.59 -8.60 -32.14
CA GLY A 43 17.45 -7.78 -32.54
C GLY A 43 17.33 -6.47 -31.78
N LEU A 44 17.93 -6.38 -30.56
CA LEU A 44 17.99 -5.18 -29.76
C LEU A 44 19.29 -4.38 -29.94
N GLY A 45 20.30 -4.97 -30.60
CA GLY A 45 21.59 -4.33 -30.84
C GLY A 45 22.46 -4.17 -29.58
N THR A 46 22.12 -4.89 -28.49
CA THR A 46 22.87 -4.80 -27.23
C THR A 46 22.98 -6.17 -26.55
N ARG A 47 23.97 -6.31 -25.67
CA ARG A 47 24.10 -7.49 -24.85
C ARG A 47 23.31 -7.33 -23.55
N LEU A 48 22.54 -8.36 -23.23
CA LEU A 48 21.70 -8.41 -22.04
C LEU A 48 22.35 -9.20 -20.90
N LEU A 49 23.26 -10.12 -21.24
CA LEU A 49 23.93 -11.00 -20.29
C LEU A 49 25.45 -10.96 -20.46
N HIS A 50 26.15 -10.87 -19.35
CA HIS A 50 27.58 -11.19 -19.27
C HIS A 50 27.73 -12.70 -19.15
N ARG A 51 28.35 -13.34 -20.13
CA ARG A 51 28.61 -14.77 -20.12
C ARG A 51 30.02 -15.01 -19.59
N THR A 52 30.10 -15.48 -18.35
CA THR A 52 31.33 -16.12 -17.86
C THR A 52 31.09 -17.64 -17.81
N THR A 53 32.16 -18.42 -17.81
CA THR A 53 32.06 -19.89 -17.79
C THR A 53 31.39 -20.45 -16.55
N ARG A 54 31.19 -19.65 -15.49
CA ARG A 54 30.67 -20.07 -14.19
C ARG A 54 29.37 -19.38 -13.75
N GLN A 55 29.06 -18.20 -14.29
CA GLN A 55 27.85 -17.44 -13.87
C GLN A 55 27.27 -16.62 -15.03
N VAL A 56 25.95 -16.46 -15.01
CA VAL A 56 25.20 -15.54 -15.86
C VAL A 56 24.87 -14.31 -15.05
N GLN A 57 25.34 -13.15 -15.48
CA GLN A 57 25.06 -11.87 -14.84
C GLN A 57 24.36 -10.93 -15.83
N LEU A 58 23.45 -10.10 -15.35
CA LEU A 58 22.78 -9.09 -16.15
C LEU A 58 23.72 -7.92 -16.48
N THR A 59 23.63 -7.41 -17.70
CA THR A 59 24.11 -6.06 -18.03
C THR A 59 23.10 -5.01 -17.52
N ALA A 60 23.44 -3.72 -17.59
CA ALA A 60 22.49 -2.65 -17.31
C ALA A 60 21.24 -2.73 -18.19
N ASP A 61 21.43 -2.99 -19.52
CA ASP A 61 20.35 -3.19 -20.47
C ASP A 61 19.56 -4.47 -20.17
N GLY A 62 20.24 -5.53 -19.70
CA GLY A 62 19.61 -6.77 -19.25
C GLY A 62 18.71 -6.55 -18.03
N ALA A 63 19.14 -5.76 -17.05
CA ALA A 63 18.35 -5.41 -15.88
C ALA A 63 17.11 -4.59 -16.29
N LEU A 64 17.26 -3.62 -17.17
CA LEU A 64 16.16 -2.83 -17.73
C LEU A 64 15.16 -3.73 -18.47
N LEU A 65 15.66 -4.65 -19.32
CA LEU A 65 14.78 -5.58 -20.05
C LEU A 65 14.11 -6.58 -19.11
N LEU A 66 14.76 -7.05 -18.05
CA LEU A 66 14.16 -7.92 -17.04
C LEU A 66 12.93 -7.26 -16.41
N GLU A 67 13.07 -6.00 -16.01
CA GLU A 67 11.97 -5.23 -15.42
C GLU A 67 10.83 -4.98 -16.43
N ARG A 68 11.16 -4.47 -17.61
CA ARG A 68 10.18 -4.12 -18.64
C ARG A 68 9.56 -5.36 -19.29
N GLY A 69 10.35 -6.40 -19.51
CA GLY A 69 9.91 -7.67 -20.11
C GLY A 69 8.90 -8.42 -19.26
N ARG A 70 9.06 -8.42 -17.92
CA ARG A 70 8.06 -8.98 -17.00
C ARG A 70 6.70 -8.31 -17.19
N ARG A 71 6.68 -6.99 -17.32
CA ARG A 71 5.46 -6.22 -17.54
C ARG A 71 4.82 -6.55 -18.89
N LEU A 72 5.64 -6.58 -19.95
CA LEU A 72 5.17 -6.90 -21.31
C LEU A 72 4.53 -8.29 -21.38
N LEU A 73 5.17 -9.31 -20.80
CA LEU A 73 4.61 -10.66 -20.79
C LEU A 73 3.31 -10.74 -19.97
N ALA A 74 3.24 -10.04 -18.84
CA ALA A 74 2.02 -9.98 -18.06
C ALA A 74 0.87 -9.33 -18.84
N GLU A 75 1.14 -8.29 -19.63
CA GLU A 75 0.17 -7.64 -20.51
C GLU A 75 -0.28 -8.55 -21.68
N ALA A 76 0.67 -9.27 -22.30
CA ALA A 76 0.36 -10.23 -23.35
C ALA A 76 -0.52 -11.40 -22.84
N ASP A 77 -0.16 -11.97 -21.68
CA ASP A 77 -0.97 -13.01 -21.03
C ASP A 77 -2.37 -12.50 -20.65
N GLU A 78 -2.51 -11.23 -20.31
CA GLU A 78 -3.80 -10.62 -20.03
C GLU A 78 -4.64 -10.44 -21.30
N LEU A 79 -4.03 -10.03 -22.41
CA LEU A 79 -4.68 -9.95 -23.72
C LEU A 79 -5.26 -11.31 -24.14
N ASP A 80 -4.47 -12.38 -24.03
CA ASP A 80 -4.93 -13.73 -24.33
C ASP A 80 -6.12 -14.16 -23.46
N ARG A 81 -6.15 -13.74 -22.21
CA ARG A 81 -7.25 -14.04 -21.27
C ARG A 81 -8.51 -13.25 -21.55
N LEU A 82 -8.40 -12.02 -22.08
CA LEU A 82 -9.58 -11.23 -22.46
C LEU A 82 -10.47 -11.96 -23.50
N PHE A 83 -9.86 -12.74 -24.40
CA PHE A 83 -10.56 -13.45 -25.46
C PHE A 83 -10.94 -14.89 -25.10
N ARG A 84 -10.38 -15.49 -24.04
CA ARG A 84 -10.77 -16.80 -23.55
C ARG A 84 -11.99 -16.69 -22.65
N ARG A 85 -13.19 -16.73 -23.23
CA ARG A 85 -14.49 -16.59 -22.56
C ARG A 85 -14.82 -17.60 -21.45
N ARG A 86 -13.95 -18.59 -21.15
CA ARG A 86 -14.25 -19.69 -20.23
C ARG A 86 -13.47 -19.68 -18.90
N ASP A 87 -12.44 -18.86 -18.74
CA ASP A 87 -11.66 -18.90 -17.52
C ASP A 87 -12.07 -17.73 -16.59
N ARG A 88 -12.94 -18.06 -15.61
CA ARG A 88 -13.32 -17.14 -14.51
C ARG A 88 -12.20 -16.93 -13.49
N ASP A 89 -11.10 -17.64 -13.60
CA ASP A 89 -10.03 -17.62 -12.63
C ASP A 89 -9.17 -16.35 -12.72
N VAL A 90 -8.90 -15.76 -11.56
CA VAL A 90 -7.91 -14.70 -11.38
C VAL A 90 -6.56 -15.36 -11.17
N ILE A 91 -5.69 -15.34 -12.19
CA ILE A 91 -4.41 -16.06 -12.19
C ILE A 91 -3.25 -15.09 -12.36
N GLY A 92 -2.15 -15.33 -11.65
CA GLY A 92 -0.87 -14.65 -11.80
C GLY A 92 -0.57 -13.65 -10.70
N ARG A 93 0.56 -12.94 -10.83
CA ARG A 93 1.09 -12.05 -9.79
C ARG A 93 0.51 -10.66 -9.90
N LEU A 94 0.13 -10.09 -8.77
CA LEU A 94 -0.28 -8.70 -8.59
C LEU A 94 0.68 -8.05 -7.58
N ASN A 95 1.28 -6.93 -7.97
CA ASN A 95 2.15 -6.16 -7.09
C ASN A 95 1.36 -4.98 -6.53
N VAL A 96 1.16 -4.94 -5.23
CA VAL A 96 0.45 -3.85 -4.56
C VAL A 96 1.32 -3.20 -3.50
N ASP A 97 1.11 -1.91 -3.27
CA ASP A 97 1.73 -1.17 -2.18
C ASP A 97 0.63 -0.57 -1.30
N VAL A 98 0.76 -0.78 0.01
CA VAL A 98 -0.25 -0.40 0.99
C VAL A 98 0.45 0.26 2.18
N PRO A 99 -0.08 1.35 2.77
CA PRO A 99 0.51 1.92 3.99
C PRO A 99 0.70 0.87 5.08
N SER A 100 1.82 0.95 5.80
CA SER A 100 2.31 -0.09 6.71
C SER A 100 1.26 -0.53 7.72
N ARG A 101 0.53 0.40 8.30
CA ARG A 101 -0.53 0.10 9.29
C ARG A 101 -1.74 -0.60 8.68
N ILE A 102 -2.17 -0.17 7.50
CA ILE A 102 -3.26 -0.81 6.77
C ILE A 102 -2.86 -2.22 6.36
N ALA A 103 -1.62 -2.39 5.86
CA ALA A 103 -1.09 -3.71 5.53
C ALA A 103 -1.12 -4.65 6.73
N ARG A 104 -0.62 -4.19 7.89
CA ARG A 104 -0.53 -4.98 9.11
C ARG A 104 -1.89 -5.26 9.75
N ARG A 105 -2.74 -4.23 9.87
CA ARG A 105 -3.98 -4.30 10.67
C ARG A 105 -5.19 -4.80 9.89
N MET A 106 -5.23 -4.56 8.59
CA MET A 106 -6.40 -4.88 7.77
C MET A 106 -6.08 -5.94 6.72
N VAL A 107 -5.05 -5.72 5.89
CA VAL A 107 -4.79 -6.59 4.74
C VAL A 107 -4.28 -7.96 5.19
N ALA A 108 -3.19 -8.02 5.95
CA ALA A 108 -2.55 -9.28 6.31
C ALA A 108 -3.50 -10.27 7.02
N PRO A 109 -4.30 -9.86 8.03
CA PRO A 109 -5.27 -10.76 8.67
C PRO A 109 -6.38 -11.26 7.72
N ALA A 110 -6.71 -10.47 6.68
CA ALA A 110 -7.78 -10.77 5.74
C ALA A 110 -7.32 -11.54 4.49
N LEU A 111 -6.00 -11.66 4.22
CA LEU A 111 -5.45 -12.38 3.06
C LEU A 111 -6.02 -13.79 2.86
N PRO A 112 -6.29 -14.60 3.90
CA PRO A 112 -6.91 -15.91 3.70
C PRO A 112 -8.25 -15.84 2.96
N SER A 113 -9.02 -14.77 3.11
CA SER A 113 -10.30 -14.58 2.39
C SER A 113 -10.09 -14.29 0.91
N LEU A 114 -9.07 -13.49 0.56
CA LEU A 114 -8.70 -13.20 -0.81
C LEU A 114 -8.27 -14.48 -1.55
N PHE A 115 -7.38 -15.28 -0.94
CA PHE A 115 -6.87 -16.48 -1.57
C PHE A 115 -7.89 -17.64 -1.63
N ARG A 116 -8.89 -17.68 -0.72
CA ARG A 116 -10.04 -18.61 -0.88
C ARG A 116 -10.89 -18.26 -2.10
N ARG A 117 -11.08 -16.96 -2.39
CA ARG A 117 -11.83 -16.51 -3.59
C ARG A 117 -11.02 -16.66 -4.87
N HIS A 118 -9.70 -16.47 -4.78
CA HIS A 118 -8.78 -16.44 -5.93
C HIS A 118 -7.54 -17.30 -5.68
N PRO A 119 -7.67 -18.64 -5.66
CA PRO A 119 -6.60 -19.56 -5.24
C PRO A 119 -5.37 -19.56 -6.17
N LYS A 120 -5.50 -19.03 -7.38
CA LYS A 120 -4.40 -18.94 -8.37
C LYS A 120 -3.77 -17.53 -8.43
N LEU A 121 -4.24 -16.59 -7.60
CA LEU A 121 -3.66 -15.26 -7.47
C LEU A 121 -2.39 -15.36 -6.62
N GLN A 122 -1.35 -14.67 -7.06
CA GLN A 122 -0.14 -14.41 -6.29
C GLN A 122 -0.08 -12.92 -5.97
N LEU A 123 0.11 -12.58 -4.71
CA LEU A 123 0.21 -11.19 -4.26
C LEU A 123 1.64 -10.88 -3.81
N SER A 124 2.22 -9.81 -4.38
CA SER A 124 3.42 -9.18 -3.85
C SER A 124 2.97 -7.92 -3.11
N LEU A 125 3.02 -7.97 -1.78
CA LEU A 125 2.56 -6.88 -0.92
C LEU A 125 3.76 -6.05 -0.47
N GLY A 126 3.91 -4.85 -1.05
CA GLY A 126 4.77 -3.79 -0.54
C GLY A 126 4.07 -3.06 0.61
N SER A 127 4.85 -2.55 1.53
CA SER A 127 4.33 -1.86 2.70
C SER A 127 5.19 -0.64 3.01
N THR A 128 4.78 0.53 2.49
CA THR A 128 5.53 1.77 2.66
C THR A 128 4.60 2.96 2.89
N ASP A 129 5.03 3.86 3.78
CA ASP A 129 4.30 5.09 4.08
C ASP A 129 4.74 6.27 3.20
N ARG A 130 5.84 6.10 2.43
CA ARG A 130 6.32 7.11 1.47
C ARG A 130 5.55 7.09 0.16
N SER A 131 5.57 8.21 -0.55
CA SER A 131 5.10 8.24 -1.95
C SER A 131 6.10 7.50 -2.85
N ILE A 132 5.58 6.64 -3.73
CA ILE A 132 6.35 5.85 -4.68
C ILE A 132 5.89 6.13 -6.11
N ASP A 133 6.80 6.03 -7.07
CA ASP A 133 6.43 6.01 -8.49
C ASP A 133 6.00 4.59 -8.86
N LEU A 134 4.68 4.39 -9.02
CA LEU A 134 4.11 3.08 -9.34
C LEU A 134 4.66 2.47 -10.62
N VAL A 135 5.00 3.33 -11.60
CA VAL A 135 5.50 2.87 -12.90
C VAL A 135 6.95 2.44 -12.78
N GLN A 136 7.79 3.20 -12.10
CA GLN A 136 9.20 2.89 -11.92
C GLN A 136 9.40 1.68 -11.00
N GLU A 137 8.62 1.59 -9.92
CA GLU A 137 8.74 0.50 -8.95
C GLU A 137 7.96 -0.77 -9.33
N GLY A 138 7.29 -0.78 -10.48
CA GLY A 138 6.59 -1.97 -10.98
C GLY A 138 5.34 -2.34 -10.20
N VAL A 139 4.76 -1.39 -9.46
CA VAL A 139 3.56 -1.57 -8.68
C VAL A 139 2.32 -1.46 -9.57
N ASP A 140 1.43 -2.45 -9.50
CA ASP A 140 0.20 -2.47 -10.27
C ASP A 140 -0.89 -1.59 -9.64
N CYS A 141 -0.91 -1.51 -8.31
CA CYS A 141 -1.86 -0.73 -7.55
C CYS A 141 -1.25 -0.29 -6.22
N ALA A 142 -1.56 0.93 -5.79
CA ALA A 142 -1.30 1.35 -4.42
C ALA A 142 -2.58 1.79 -3.72
N ILE A 143 -2.68 1.50 -2.43
CA ILE A 143 -3.66 2.11 -1.54
C ILE A 143 -3.04 3.40 -0.99
N ARG A 144 -3.80 4.47 -1.03
CA ARG A 144 -3.36 5.77 -0.53
C ARG A 144 -4.42 6.38 0.38
N VAL A 145 -3.95 7.10 1.38
CA VAL A 145 -4.79 7.75 2.40
C VAL A 145 -4.54 9.25 2.37
N GLY A 146 -5.60 10.03 2.48
CA GLY A 146 -5.56 11.48 2.44
C GLY A 146 -5.59 12.06 1.03
N ARG A 147 -5.18 13.33 0.92
CA ARG A 147 -5.19 14.06 -0.36
C ARG A 147 -4.15 13.51 -1.32
N LEU A 148 -4.58 13.22 -2.52
CA LEU A 148 -3.70 12.80 -3.61
C LEU A 148 -3.22 14.04 -4.37
N ALA A 149 -1.94 14.05 -4.74
CA ALA A 149 -1.42 15.04 -5.69
C ALA A 149 -1.96 14.74 -7.09
N ASP A 150 -2.09 15.79 -7.90
CA ASP A 150 -2.47 15.66 -9.31
C ASP A 150 -1.50 14.71 -10.03
N SER A 151 -2.04 13.68 -10.64
CA SER A 151 -1.26 12.67 -11.34
C SER A 151 -2.05 12.08 -12.52
N SER A 152 -1.35 11.44 -13.44
CA SER A 152 -1.96 10.69 -14.55
C SER A 152 -2.51 9.32 -14.13
N LEU A 153 -2.57 9.04 -12.83
CA LEU A 153 -3.08 7.78 -12.29
C LEU A 153 -4.61 7.78 -12.25
N VAL A 154 -5.18 6.60 -12.39
CA VAL A 154 -6.59 6.38 -12.10
C VAL A 154 -6.75 6.32 -10.59
N VAL A 155 -7.73 7.07 -10.07
CA VAL A 155 -8.10 7.09 -8.66
C VAL A 155 -9.46 6.44 -8.50
N ARG A 156 -9.55 5.41 -7.66
CA ARG A 156 -10.81 4.77 -7.28
C ARG A 156 -11.02 4.95 -5.78
N PRO A 157 -12.02 5.75 -5.36
CA PRO A 157 -12.37 5.87 -3.95
C PRO A 157 -12.80 4.53 -3.36
N LEU A 158 -12.38 4.25 -2.12
CA LEU A 158 -12.67 3.00 -1.39
C LEU A 158 -13.42 3.25 -0.08
N GLY A 159 -13.43 4.48 0.42
CA GLY A 159 -14.05 4.88 1.66
C GLY A 159 -13.26 5.97 2.36
N GLN A 160 -13.56 6.17 3.64
CA GLN A 160 -12.92 7.18 4.48
C GLN A 160 -12.62 6.59 5.85
N PHE A 161 -11.52 7.00 6.47
CA PHE A 161 -11.25 6.72 7.87
C PHE A 161 -11.70 7.88 8.75
N THR A 162 -12.40 7.58 9.83
CA THR A 162 -12.65 8.56 10.91
C THR A 162 -11.35 8.81 11.64
N LEU A 163 -10.94 10.08 11.73
CA LEU A 163 -9.84 10.52 12.58
C LEU A 163 -10.37 10.81 13.98
N ILE A 164 -9.61 10.40 14.97
CA ILE A 164 -9.88 10.70 16.38
C ILE A 164 -8.66 11.36 17.01
N ASN A 165 -8.93 12.08 18.09
CA ASN A 165 -7.91 12.67 18.95
C ASN A 165 -7.75 11.76 20.16
N CYS A 166 -6.54 11.37 20.53
CA CYS A 166 -6.34 10.52 21.70
C CYS A 166 -5.03 10.84 22.42
N ALA A 167 -4.99 10.43 23.68
CA ALA A 167 -3.84 10.51 24.55
C ALA A 167 -3.79 9.29 25.48
N SER A 168 -2.65 9.05 26.13
CA SER A 168 -2.55 8.06 27.19
C SER A 168 -3.16 8.58 28.48
N PRO A 169 -3.71 7.67 29.35
CA PRO A 169 -4.22 8.06 30.67
C PRO A 169 -3.17 8.76 31.53
N ASP A 170 -1.90 8.37 31.40
CA ASP A 170 -0.81 8.97 32.16
C ASP A 170 -0.62 10.44 31.80
N TYR A 171 -0.59 10.74 30.49
CA TYR A 171 -0.52 12.11 30.00
C TYR A 171 -1.71 12.95 30.49
N LEU A 172 -2.94 12.40 30.40
CA LEU A 172 -4.14 13.12 30.83
C LEU A 172 -4.19 13.37 32.33
N ARG A 173 -3.58 12.50 33.12
CA ARG A 173 -3.47 12.68 34.58
C ARG A 173 -2.51 13.81 34.96
N GLU A 174 -1.44 13.99 34.19
CA GLU A 174 -0.44 15.04 34.42
C GLU A 174 -0.85 16.40 33.83
N CYS A 175 -1.42 16.42 32.65
CA CYS A 175 -1.70 17.65 31.89
C CYS A 175 -3.18 18.06 31.85
N GLY A 176 -4.07 17.22 32.42
CA GLY A 176 -5.53 17.43 32.32
C GLY A 176 -6.12 16.87 31.03
N VAL A 177 -7.45 16.86 30.96
CA VAL A 177 -8.21 16.41 29.79
C VAL A 177 -8.64 17.64 29.00
N PRO A 178 -8.20 17.82 27.73
CA PRO A 178 -8.64 18.94 26.91
C PRO A 178 -10.12 18.75 26.53
N GLU A 179 -10.93 19.79 26.74
CA GLU A 179 -12.35 19.80 26.38
C GLU A 179 -12.58 20.54 25.03
N HIS A 180 -11.72 21.49 24.72
CA HIS A 180 -11.83 22.32 23.51
C HIS A 180 -10.45 22.51 22.83
N PRO A 181 -10.40 22.62 21.48
CA PRO A 181 -9.15 22.83 20.76
C PRO A 181 -8.33 24.06 21.20
N ASP A 182 -8.96 25.11 21.71
CA ASP A 182 -8.26 26.30 22.20
C ASP A 182 -7.30 26.02 23.35
N ALA A 183 -7.63 25.04 24.21
CA ALA A 183 -6.76 24.60 25.31
C ALA A 183 -5.46 23.94 24.80
N LEU A 184 -5.49 23.35 23.61
CA LEU A 184 -4.34 22.62 23.06
C LEU A 184 -3.13 23.52 22.85
N ALA A 185 -3.34 24.77 22.43
CA ALA A 185 -2.24 25.68 22.06
C ALA A 185 -1.42 26.15 23.27
N HIS A 186 -1.98 26.10 24.48
CA HIS A 186 -1.38 26.72 25.67
C HIS A 186 -1.09 25.72 26.80
N GLU A 187 -1.86 24.65 26.89
CA GLU A 187 -1.85 23.73 28.03
C GLU A 187 -1.39 22.32 27.68
N HIS A 188 -1.32 21.99 26.37
CA HIS A 188 -1.04 20.64 25.94
C HIS A 188 0.11 20.57 24.92
N TRP A 189 0.67 19.37 24.79
CA TRP A 189 1.66 19.00 23.79
C TRP A 189 1.04 18.04 22.79
N ALA A 190 1.24 18.29 21.51
CA ALA A 190 1.00 17.30 20.47
C ALA A 190 2.30 16.56 20.15
N ILE A 191 2.18 15.33 19.66
CA ILE A 191 3.28 14.67 18.95
C ILE A 191 3.18 15.13 17.51
N GLY A 192 4.24 15.74 16.99
CA GLY A 192 4.29 16.21 15.61
C GLY A 192 4.33 15.04 14.64
N TYR A 193 3.57 15.10 13.57
CA TYR A 193 3.61 14.11 12.50
C TYR A 193 4.14 14.74 11.22
N ALA A 194 5.33 14.35 10.78
CA ALA A 194 5.90 14.80 9.51
C ALA A 194 5.32 13.98 8.37
N SER A 195 4.74 14.66 7.39
CA SER A 195 4.21 14.02 6.17
C SER A 195 5.31 13.18 5.49
N PRO A 196 5.08 11.89 5.24
CA PRO A 196 6.05 11.03 4.54
C PRO A 196 6.36 11.50 3.11
N THR A 197 5.47 12.30 2.54
CA THR A 197 5.60 12.83 1.17
C THR A 197 6.38 14.13 1.12
N THR A 198 6.10 15.07 2.05
CA THR A 198 6.67 16.43 2.02
C THR A 198 7.76 16.67 3.06
N GLY A 199 7.86 15.80 4.07
CA GLY A 199 8.73 15.96 5.23
C GLY A 199 8.31 17.11 6.17
N ARG A 200 7.23 17.82 5.87
CA ARG A 200 6.73 18.91 6.71
C ARG A 200 5.83 18.37 7.81
N GLU A 201 5.92 18.96 8.99
CA GLU A 201 4.99 18.69 10.08
C GLU A 201 3.58 19.10 9.67
N LEU A 202 2.60 18.26 10.01
CA LEU A 202 1.19 18.52 9.75
C LEU A 202 0.60 19.30 10.91
N ASP A 203 -0.20 20.31 10.57
CA ASP A 203 -0.98 21.05 11.57
C ASP A 203 -2.07 20.15 12.14
N TRP A 204 -2.50 20.44 13.36
CA TRP A 204 -3.66 19.82 13.99
C TRP A 204 -4.94 20.32 13.33
N GLU A 205 -5.78 19.40 12.85
CA GLU A 205 -7.04 19.75 12.21
C GLU A 205 -8.23 19.46 13.14
N TYR A 206 -9.27 20.29 13.10
CA TYR A 206 -10.54 19.99 13.74
C TYR A 206 -11.73 20.57 13.00
N CYS A 207 -12.93 20.03 13.25
CA CYS A 207 -14.17 20.59 12.74
C CYS A 207 -14.98 21.15 13.90
N SER A 208 -15.54 22.35 13.71
CA SER A 208 -16.54 22.99 14.59
C SER A 208 -17.58 23.66 13.73
N ASP A 209 -18.86 23.51 14.06
CA ASP A 209 -19.99 24.09 13.32
C ASP A 209 -19.95 23.84 11.80
N GLY A 210 -19.50 22.65 11.42
CA GLY A 210 -19.38 22.24 10.00
C GLY A 210 -18.21 22.87 9.24
N GLN A 211 -17.39 23.67 9.89
CA GLN A 211 -16.18 24.29 9.32
C GLN A 211 -14.92 23.57 9.78
N ARG A 212 -13.89 23.61 8.93
CA ARG A 212 -12.56 23.05 9.21
C ARG A 212 -11.62 24.14 9.68
N TYR A 213 -10.89 23.84 10.75
CA TYR A 213 -9.89 24.70 11.34
C TYR A 213 -8.57 23.96 11.47
N THR A 214 -7.49 24.71 11.54
CA THR A 214 -6.14 24.19 11.78
C THR A 214 -5.48 24.94 12.92
N LEU A 215 -4.68 24.22 13.71
CA LEU A 215 -3.87 24.77 14.80
C LEU A 215 -2.43 24.27 14.63
N THR A 216 -1.49 25.16 14.76
CA THR A 216 -0.08 24.78 14.93
C THR A 216 0.16 24.55 16.42
N LEU A 217 0.42 23.32 16.82
CA LEU A 217 0.61 22.96 18.22
C LEU A 217 2.09 22.81 18.57
N PRO A 218 2.48 23.10 19.82
CA PRO A 218 3.83 22.82 20.27
C PRO A 218 4.07 21.30 20.29
N SER A 219 5.17 20.86 19.68
CA SER A 219 5.59 19.46 19.68
C SER A 219 7.00 19.32 20.28
N ARG A 220 7.21 18.30 21.12
CA ARG A 220 8.53 17.90 21.65
C ARG A 220 9.16 16.78 20.83
N VAL A 221 8.35 16.02 20.14
CA VAL A 221 8.74 14.88 19.32
C VAL A 221 8.00 14.96 18.00
N ILE A 222 8.75 14.88 16.91
CA ILE A 222 8.21 14.82 15.56
C ILE A 222 8.57 13.45 14.98
N VAL A 223 7.58 12.72 14.48
CA VAL A 223 7.72 11.39 13.90
C VAL A 223 7.19 11.37 12.47
N ASN A 224 7.56 10.38 11.67
CA ASN A 224 7.15 10.25 10.26
C ASN A 224 6.48 8.91 9.92
N ASN A 225 6.13 8.14 10.93
CA ASN A 225 5.40 6.87 10.77
C ASN A 225 4.44 6.65 11.93
N ALA A 226 3.34 5.96 11.66
CA ALA A 226 2.26 5.80 12.61
C ALA A 226 2.61 4.88 13.79
N GLU A 227 3.52 3.91 13.64
CA GLU A 227 3.95 3.05 14.77
C GLU A 227 4.63 3.86 15.86
N THR A 228 5.61 4.70 15.49
CA THR A 228 6.31 5.57 16.45
C THR A 228 5.37 6.64 17.01
N TYR A 229 4.43 7.13 16.20
CA TYR A 229 3.40 8.10 16.61
C TYR A 229 2.55 7.55 17.75
N ILE A 230 2.01 6.35 17.57
CA ILE A 230 1.20 5.66 18.60
C ILE A 230 2.05 5.32 19.84
N ALA A 231 3.26 4.77 19.63
CA ALA A 231 4.14 4.39 20.73
C ALA A 231 4.51 5.60 21.61
N SER A 232 4.78 6.75 21.00
CA SER A 232 5.07 7.99 21.72
C SER A 232 3.86 8.49 22.51
N CYS A 233 2.64 8.34 21.96
CA CYS A 233 1.42 8.69 22.66
C CYS A 233 1.18 7.79 23.89
N ILE A 234 1.36 6.47 23.74
CA ILE A 234 1.28 5.52 24.86
C ILE A 234 2.29 5.85 25.94
N ALA A 235 3.50 6.29 25.55
CA ALA A 235 4.55 6.72 26.48
C ALA A 235 4.27 8.06 27.17
N GLY A 236 3.14 8.71 26.96
CA GLY A 236 2.75 9.95 27.62
C GLY A 236 3.39 11.21 27.04
N MET A 237 3.89 11.18 25.79
CA MET A 237 4.57 12.32 25.20
C MET A 237 3.64 13.42 24.66
N GLY A 238 2.33 13.17 24.63
CA GLY A 238 1.33 14.14 24.16
C GLY A 238 0.15 13.51 23.45
N LEU A 239 -0.64 14.38 22.82
CA LEU A 239 -1.81 14.01 22.04
C LEU A 239 -1.42 13.60 20.61
N ILE A 240 -2.24 12.73 20.03
CA ILE A 240 -2.16 12.35 18.61
C ILE A 240 -3.52 12.46 17.94
N GLN A 241 -3.49 12.65 16.64
CA GLN A 241 -4.65 12.62 15.76
C GLN A 241 -4.46 11.49 14.75
N ILE A 242 -5.31 10.46 14.78
CA ILE A 242 -5.04 9.19 14.10
C ILE A 242 -6.33 8.51 13.63
N PRO A 243 -6.31 7.72 12.54
CA PRO A 243 -7.45 6.89 12.18
C PRO A 243 -7.86 5.94 13.32
N ARG A 244 -9.15 5.90 13.66
CA ARG A 244 -9.69 5.09 14.77
C ARG A 244 -9.31 3.62 14.67
N PHE A 245 -9.37 3.02 13.45
CA PHE A 245 -9.04 1.61 13.23
C PHE A 245 -7.62 1.23 13.68
N ASP A 246 -6.70 2.19 13.67
CA ASP A 246 -5.30 1.98 14.06
C ASP A 246 -5.12 1.76 15.54
N VAL A 247 -5.98 2.37 16.35
CA VAL A 247 -5.86 2.41 17.81
C VAL A 247 -7.07 1.83 18.55
N GLU A 248 -8.06 1.27 17.86
CA GLU A 248 -9.27 0.74 18.45
C GLU A 248 -9.00 -0.25 19.60
N HIS A 249 -8.08 -1.19 19.40
CA HIS A 249 -7.64 -2.14 20.42
C HIS A 249 -6.95 -1.48 21.64
N LEU A 250 -6.36 -0.28 21.46
CA LEU A 250 -5.76 0.50 22.55
C LEU A 250 -6.81 1.29 23.31
N LEU A 251 -7.86 1.73 22.63
CA LEU A 251 -9.04 2.32 23.27
C LEU A 251 -9.79 1.27 24.09
N ASP A 252 -10.00 0.07 23.52
CA ASP A 252 -10.69 -1.04 24.21
C ASP A 252 -9.94 -1.51 25.46
N SER A 253 -8.60 -1.51 25.40
CA SER A 253 -7.74 -1.87 26.55
C SER A 253 -7.54 -0.74 27.55
N GLY A 254 -7.98 0.48 27.25
CA GLY A 254 -7.74 1.67 28.06
C GLY A 254 -6.30 2.21 28.01
N ALA A 255 -5.47 1.69 27.11
CA ALA A 255 -4.10 2.21 26.92
C ALA A 255 -4.08 3.61 26.28
N LEU A 256 -5.12 3.94 25.52
CA LEU A 256 -5.40 5.27 25.01
C LEU A 256 -6.85 5.65 25.33
N VAL A 257 -7.09 6.96 25.44
CA VAL A 257 -8.42 7.55 25.67
C VAL A 257 -8.69 8.56 24.56
N GLU A 258 -9.87 8.50 23.97
CA GLU A 258 -10.32 9.51 23.03
C GLU A 258 -10.64 10.82 23.77
N VAL A 259 -10.17 11.94 23.25
CA VAL A 259 -10.43 13.28 23.79
C VAL A 259 -11.09 14.15 22.72
N MET A 260 -11.87 15.13 23.13
CA MET A 260 -12.57 16.06 22.25
C MET A 260 -13.33 15.36 21.09
N PRO A 261 -14.22 14.41 21.35
CA PRO A 261 -14.93 13.69 20.28
C PRO A 261 -15.82 14.59 19.41
N GLY A 262 -16.24 15.77 19.94
CA GLY A 262 -16.96 16.80 19.19
C GLY A 262 -16.08 17.63 18.24
N HIS A 263 -14.74 17.53 18.35
CA HIS A 263 -13.78 18.32 17.60
C HIS A 263 -12.79 17.43 16.84
N ARG A 264 -13.29 16.40 16.18
CA ARG A 264 -12.46 15.54 15.31
C ARG A 264 -12.07 16.26 14.03
N ALA A 265 -10.98 15.87 13.44
CA ALA A 265 -10.66 16.28 12.07
C ALA A 265 -11.67 15.71 11.06
N ALA A 266 -11.69 16.29 9.87
CA ALA A 266 -12.46 15.71 8.77
C ALA A 266 -11.98 14.29 8.44
N PRO A 267 -12.91 13.40 8.02
CA PRO A 267 -12.55 12.05 7.61
C PRO A 267 -11.47 12.06 6.52
N MET A 268 -10.62 11.06 6.55
CA MET A 268 -9.48 10.91 5.64
C MET A 268 -9.82 9.93 4.52
N ASP A 269 -9.80 10.40 3.27
CA ASP A 269 -10.11 9.58 2.10
C ASP A 269 -9.14 8.42 1.93
N VAL A 270 -9.66 7.26 1.53
CA VAL A 270 -8.90 6.08 1.15
C VAL A 270 -9.19 5.76 -0.30
N SER A 271 -8.15 5.63 -1.10
CA SER A 271 -8.29 5.38 -2.53
C SER A 271 -7.30 4.32 -3.03
N ALA A 272 -7.73 3.53 -4.01
CA ALA A 272 -6.84 2.75 -4.84
C ALA A 272 -6.36 3.62 -6.00
N VAL A 273 -5.03 3.66 -6.22
CA VAL A 273 -4.41 4.38 -7.32
C VAL A 273 -3.61 3.43 -8.19
N TYR A 274 -3.75 3.54 -9.50
CA TYR A 274 -3.07 2.65 -10.45
C TYR A 274 -2.89 3.30 -11.81
N PRO A 275 -1.89 2.89 -12.62
CA PRO A 275 -1.70 3.39 -13.98
C PRO A 275 -2.92 3.09 -14.86
N HIS A 276 -3.30 4.01 -15.75
CA HIS A 276 -4.49 3.89 -16.62
C HIS A 276 -4.50 2.58 -17.43
N ARG A 277 -3.34 2.11 -17.89
CA ARG A 277 -3.19 0.84 -18.61
C ARG A 277 -3.58 -0.41 -17.79
N ARG A 278 -3.65 -0.30 -16.45
CA ARG A 278 -3.98 -1.41 -15.54
C ARG A 278 -5.44 -1.51 -15.18
N HIS A 279 -6.26 -0.51 -15.51
CA HIS A 279 -7.65 -0.43 -15.03
C HIS A 279 -8.54 -1.61 -15.46
N ARG A 280 -8.17 -2.34 -16.51
CA ARG A 280 -8.89 -3.53 -17.00
C ARG A 280 -8.36 -4.86 -16.47
N SER A 281 -7.29 -4.86 -15.68
CA SER A 281 -6.69 -6.07 -15.13
C SER A 281 -7.66 -6.75 -14.16
N ARG A 282 -7.99 -8.03 -14.43
CA ARG A 282 -8.84 -8.82 -13.54
C ARG A 282 -8.26 -8.99 -12.14
N ARG A 283 -6.94 -9.14 -12.05
CA ARG A 283 -6.22 -9.25 -10.77
C ARG A 283 -6.37 -7.99 -9.95
N LEU A 284 -6.21 -6.84 -10.60
CA LEU A 284 -6.39 -5.54 -9.98
C LEU A 284 -7.83 -5.36 -9.49
N ASN A 285 -8.81 -5.64 -10.36
CA ASN A 285 -10.23 -5.50 -10.01
C ASN A 285 -10.60 -6.40 -8.83
N ALA A 286 -10.17 -7.67 -8.85
CA ALA A 286 -10.43 -8.62 -7.76
C ALA A 286 -9.84 -8.12 -6.42
N PHE A 287 -8.62 -7.58 -6.45
CA PHE A 287 -8.00 -7.01 -5.24
C PHE A 287 -8.74 -5.75 -4.76
N VAL A 288 -9.05 -4.81 -5.67
CA VAL A 288 -9.69 -3.53 -5.31
C VAL A 288 -11.13 -3.74 -4.83
N GLU A 289 -11.87 -4.69 -5.40
CA GLU A 289 -13.21 -5.09 -4.93
C GLU A 289 -13.13 -5.72 -3.53
N TRP A 290 -12.24 -6.70 -3.36
CA TRP A 290 -12.02 -7.34 -2.05
C TRP A 290 -11.58 -6.33 -0.98
N PHE A 291 -10.67 -5.41 -1.32
CA PHE A 291 -10.22 -4.38 -0.38
C PHE A 291 -11.35 -3.39 -0.04
N GLY A 292 -12.19 -3.03 -1.02
CA GLY A 292 -13.39 -2.21 -0.79
C GLY A 292 -14.37 -2.86 0.20
N GLU A 293 -14.60 -4.18 0.09
CA GLU A 293 -15.41 -4.94 1.05
C GLU A 293 -14.77 -4.96 2.45
N LEU A 294 -13.43 -5.10 2.50
CA LEU A 294 -12.68 -5.04 3.75
C LEU A 294 -12.81 -3.69 4.43
N MET A 295 -12.71 -2.60 3.66
CA MET A 295 -12.95 -1.24 4.15
C MET A 295 -14.36 -1.05 4.70
N ALA A 296 -15.39 -1.48 3.95
CA ALA A 296 -16.78 -1.39 4.38
C ALA A 296 -17.00 -2.12 5.72
N SER A 297 -16.44 -3.32 5.87
CA SER A 297 -16.53 -4.11 7.10
C SER A 297 -15.82 -3.46 8.29
N ALA A 298 -14.71 -2.75 8.06
CA ALA A 298 -13.99 -2.03 9.12
C ALA A 298 -14.75 -0.78 9.59
N LEU A 299 -15.44 -0.10 8.67
CA LEU A 299 -16.26 1.08 8.98
C LEU A 299 -17.51 0.74 9.80
N THR A 300 -18.13 -0.42 9.54
CA THR A 300 -19.33 -0.88 10.26
C THR A 300 -19.01 -1.20 11.72
N ARG A 301 -17.85 -1.83 12.00
CA ARG A 301 -17.41 -2.14 13.38
C ARG A 301 -17.12 -0.89 14.20
N GLY A 302 -16.61 0.18 13.59
CA GLY A 302 -16.34 1.45 14.26
C GLY A 302 -17.60 2.32 14.54
N GLY A 303 -18.74 2.02 13.91
CA GLY A 303 -20.00 2.75 14.06
C GLY A 303 -20.95 2.20 15.13
N GLU A 304 -20.88 0.93 15.48
CA GLU A 304 -21.82 0.26 16.40
C GLU A 304 -21.52 0.42 17.90
N GLY A 305 -20.46 1.12 18.24
CA GLY A 305 -20.06 1.28 19.63
C GLY A 305 -20.54 2.58 20.28
N ARG A 306 -21.86 2.86 20.37
CA ARG A 306 -22.52 3.74 21.37
C ARG A 306 -23.86 4.30 20.92
N GLU A 307 -24.83 3.45 20.64
CA GLU A 307 -26.24 3.78 20.81
C GLU A 307 -26.86 2.80 21.85
N GLY A 308 -26.43 2.89 23.07
CA GLY A 308 -26.96 1.98 24.10
C GLY A 308 -26.50 2.38 25.48
N GLY A 309 -26.98 3.51 25.96
CA GLY A 309 -26.65 3.91 27.34
C GLY A 309 -27.31 5.21 27.78
N GLU A 310 -28.58 5.43 27.40
CA GLU A 310 -29.47 6.35 28.12
C GLU A 310 -30.81 5.63 28.30
N GLY A 311 -31.04 5.19 29.52
CA GLY A 311 -32.34 4.62 29.94
C GLY A 311 -32.19 3.79 31.20
N ASP A 312 -32.01 4.37 32.35
CA ASP A 312 -32.82 4.34 33.58
C ASP A 312 -32.11 5.10 34.72
#